data_cd0093ac9a6fffaa4957b7317707b7e7
#
_entry.id   cd0093ac9a6fffaa4957b7317707b7e7
#
_cell.length_a   1.000
_cell.length_b   1.000
_cell.length_c   1.000
_cell.angle_alpha   90.00
_cell.angle_beta   90.00
_cell.angle_gamma   90.00
#
_symmetry.space_group_name_H-M   'P 1'
#
loop_
_entity.id
_entity.type
_entity.pdbx_description
1 polymer ?
#
loop_
_entity_poly.entity_id
_entity_poly.type
_entity_poly.pdbx_seq_one_letter_code
_entity_poly.pdbx_strand_id
1 'polypeptide(L)'
;MTEHEPDDIDREILYALQEEARNLSSSEIADRTEASSSTVRKRIQRLESEGVIKGYSADVDYQESGYPLRMLLFCTAPIPERGELIDAILEIPGVVSVQELVTGEENLLVTAVGETDDDITPVAQELLDMGLTVADEMLVRSHETTPFGEFNGSQ
;
A
#
# COMPACT_ATOMS: atom_id res chain seq x y z
N MET A 1 -6.06 -14.64 16.68
CA MET A 1 -5.57 -15.76 16.63
C MET A 1 -6.12 -16.60 15.73
N THR A 2 -5.53 -17.10 15.16
CA THR A 2 -5.42 -18.03 14.37
C THR A 2 -6.00 -17.92 13.24
N GLU A 3 -5.74 -17.37 12.76
CA GLU A 3 -5.22 -18.26 12.52
C GLU A 3 -5.56 -19.12 11.41
N HIS A 4 -6.02 -18.60 10.24
CA HIS A 4 -5.90 -19.39 9.06
C HIS A 4 -4.71 -18.85 8.27
N GLU A 5 -3.56 -19.41 8.56
CA GLU A 5 -2.39 -19.13 7.73
C GLU A 5 -2.71 -19.53 6.28
N PRO A 6 -2.48 -18.65 5.30
CA PRO A 6 -2.75 -18.97 3.89
C PRO A 6 -2.03 -20.25 3.45
N ASP A 7 -2.80 -21.19 2.88
CA ASP A 7 -2.25 -22.41 2.30
C ASP A 7 -1.71 -22.17 0.86
N ASP A 8 -1.23 -23.20 0.19
CA ASP A 8 -0.64 -23.05 -1.13
C ASP A 8 -1.62 -22.51 -2.18
N ILE A 9 -2.89 -22.90 -2.11
CA ILE A 9 -3.94 -22.40 -3.00
C ILE A 9 -4.17 -20.91 -2.73
N ASP A 10 -4.25 -20.51 -1.47
CA ASP A 10 -4.40 -19.10 -1.08
C ASP A 10 -3.22 -18.25 -1.59
N ARG A 11 -2.01 -18.77 -1.49
CA ARG A 11 -0.78 -18.11 -1.98
C ARG A 11 -0.80 -17.93 -3.49
N GLU A 12 -1.19 -18.95 -4.24
CA GLU A 12 -1.34 -18.87 -5.70
C GLU A 12 -2.39 -17.83 -6.09
N ILE A 13 -3.52 -17.79 -5.38
CA ILE A 13 -4.56 -16.75 -5.58
C ILE A 13 -3.98 -15.36 -5.32
N LEU A 14 -3.28 -15.17 -4.20
CA LEU A 14 -2.68 -13.89 -3.85
C LEU A 14 -1.65 -13.45 -4.88
N TYR A 15 -0.85 -14.37 -5.40
CA TYR A 15 0.10 -14.08 -6.46
C TYR A 15 -0.60 -13.61 -7.74
N ALA A 16 -1.59 -14.37 -8.20
CA ALA A 16 -2.36 -14.06 -9.40
C ALA A 16 -3.03 -12.67 -9.30
N LEU A 17 -3.63 -12.37 -8.15
CA LEU A 17 -4.28 -11.08 -7.92
C LEU A 17 -3.29 -9.90 -7.84
N GLN A 18 -2.05 -10.13 -7.40
CA GLN A 18 -1.02 -9.11 -7.45
C GLN A 18 -0.54 -8.83 -8.88
N GLU A 19 -0.58 -9.84 -9.76
CA GLU A 19 -0.23 -9.64 -11.17
C GLU A 19 -1.33 -8.87 -11.89
N GLU A 20 -2.58 -9.28 -11.72
CA GLU A 20 -3.71 -8.70 -12.47
C GLU A 20 -5.02 -8.92 -11.71
N ALA A 21 -5.41 -7.94 -10.91
CA ALA A 21 -6.63 -8.05 -10.11
C ALA A 21 -7.91 -7.72 -10.90
N ARG A 22 -7.79 -6.85 -11.90
CA ARG A 22 -8.98 -6.30 -12.58
C ARG A 22 -9.65 -7.29 -13.53
N ASN A 23 -8.84 -7.97 -14.33
CA ASN A 23 -9.35 -8.78 -15.44
C ASN A 23 -9.35 -10.28 -15.16
N LEU A 24 -8.70 -10.75 -14.08
CA LEU A 24 -8.72 -12.16 -13.73
C LEU A 24 -10.02 -12.58 -13.07
N SER A 25 -10.73 -13.49 -13.74
CA SER A 25 -11.89 -14.15 -13.16
C SER A 25 -11.47 -15.30 -12.23
N SER A 26 -12.39 -15.74 -11.36
CA SER A 26 -12.17 -16.93 -10.54
C SER A 26 -11.89 -18.19 -11.36
N SER A 27 -12.43 -18.27 -12.57
CA SER A 27 -12.17 -19.38 -13.50
C SER A 27 -10.73 -19.35 -14.02
N GLU A 28 -10.22 -18.20 -14.40
CA GLU A 28 -8.85 -18.05 -14.87
C GLU A 28 -7.83 -18.31 -13.76
N ILE A 29 -8.14 -17.89 -12.54
CA ILE A 29 -7.30 -18.20 -11.38
C ILE A 29 -7.36 -19.72 -11.11
N ALA A 30 -8.53 -20.33 -11.19
CA ALA A 30 -8.69 -21.79 -11.02
C ALA A 30 -7.84 -22.59 -12.01
N ASP A 31 -7.70 -22.12 -13.26
CA ASP A 31 -6.85 -22.75 -14.27
C ASP A 31 -5.36 -22.74 -13.89
N ARG A 32 -4.95 -21.86 -13.01
CA ARG A 32 -3.58 -21.77 -12.48
C ARG A 32 -3.37 -22.55 -11.19
N THR A 33 -4.44 -23.04 -10.58
CA THR A 33 -4.43 -23.77 -9.31
C THR A 33 -4.99 -25.16 -9.50
N GLU A 34 -4.96 -25.99 -8.46
CA GLU A 34 -5.64 -27.29 -8.46
C GLU A 34 -7.09 -27.19 -7.96
N ALA A 35 -7.59 -25.98 -7.74
CA ALA A 35 -8.92 -25.74 -7.19
C ALA A 35 -9.95 -25.42 -8.29
N SER A 36 -11.23 -25.63 -7.99
CA SER A 36 -12.33 -25.22 -8.84
C SER A 36 -12.58 -23.71 -8.74
N SER A 37 -13.25 -23.11 -9.74
CA SER A 37 -13.59 -21.70 -9.72
C SER A 37 -14.47 -21.32 -8.52
N SER A 38 -15.36 -22.20 -8.07
CA SER A 38 -16.17 -21.96 -6.88
C SER A 38 -15.33 -21.97 -5.60
N THR A 39 -14.33 -22.85 -5.52
CA THR A 39 -13.38 -22.86 -4.41
C THR A 39 -12.54 -21.59 -4.40
N VAL A 40 -12.03 -21.17 -5.54
CA VAL A 40 -11.27 -19.91 -5.66
C VAL A 40 -12.11 -18.72 -5.17
N ARG A 41 -13.36 -18.63 -5.59
CA ARG A 41 -14.26 -17.55 -5.17
C ARG A 41 -14.46 -17.52 -3.65
N LYS A 42 -14.68 -18.68 -3.03
CA LYS A 42 -14.84 -18.81 -1.58
C LYS A 42 -13.56 -18.42 -0.83
N ARG A 43 -12.41 -18.82 -1.38
CA ARG A 43 -11.10 -18.47 -0.81
C ARG A 43 -10.84 -16.97 -0.86
N ILE A 44 -11.14 -16.32 -1.98
CA ILE A 44 -11.02 -14.86 -2.11
C ILE A 44 -11.91 -14.15 -1.06
N GLN A 45 -13.16 -14.54 -0.96
CA GLN A 45 -14.08 -13.97 0.04
C GLN A 45 -13.56 -14.14 1.47
N ARG A 46 -12.99 -15.29 1.78
CA ARG A 46 -12.39 -15.53 3.09
C ARG A 46 -11.15 -14.64 3.31
N LEU A 47 -10.23 -14.56 2.35
CA LEU A 47 -9.04 -13.72 2.42
C LEU A 47 -9.40 -12.24 2.59
N GLU A 48 -10.48 -11.79 1.95
CA GLU A 48 -11.01 -10.44 2.14
C GLU A 48 -11.59 -10.26 3.55
N SER A 49 -12.41 -11.19 4.02
CA SER A 49 -13.04 -11.10 5.34
C SER A 49 -12.06 -11.20 6.49
N GLU A 50 -10.97 -11.94 6.32
CA GLU A 50 -9.89 -12.06 7.29
C GLU A 50 -8.87 -10.92 7.22
N GLY A 51 -9.02 -10.00 6.26
CA GLY A 51 -8.15 -8.85 6.09
C GLY A 51 -6.78 -9.16 5.48
N VAL A 52 -6.58 -10.37 4.93
CA VAL A 52 -5.37 -10.72 4.17
C VAL A 52 -5.35 -9.93 2.87
N ILE A 53 -6.49 -9.85 2.19
CA ILE A 53 -6.72 -8.91 1.09
C ILE A 53 -7.40 -7.68 1.69
N LYS A 54 -6.70 -6.57 1.73
CA LYS A 54 -7.22 -5.31 2.27
C LYS A 54 -8.09 -4.55 1.28
N GLY A 55 -7.92 -4.80 -0.01
CA GLY A 55 -8.64 -4.12 -1.07
C GLY A 55 -7.93 -4.26 -2.39
N TYR A 56 -8.46 -3.57 -3.39
CA TYR A 56 -7.93 -3.53 -4.74
C TYR A 56 -7.81 -2.08 -5.17
N SER A 57 -6.69 -1.71 -5.75
CA SER A 57 -6.44 -0.35 -6.21
C SER A 57 -5.65 -0.35 -7.51
N ALA A 58 -5.81 0.69 -8.29
CA ALA A 58 -4.99 0.88 -9.48
C ALA A 58 -3.58 1.31 -9.07
N ASP A 59 -2.59 0.71 -9.71
CA ASP A 59 -1.22 1.22 -9.65
C ASP A 59 -1.11 2.35 -10.65
N VAL A 60 -0.99 3.59 -10.16
CA VAL A 60 -1.04 4.80 -10.98
C VAL A 60 0.34 5.38 -11.15
N ASP A 61 0.73 5.58 -12.41
CA ASP A 61 1.90 6.39 -12.73
C ASP A 61 1.53 7.86 -12.57
N TYR A 62 1.96 8.46 -11.47
CA TYR A 62 1.65 9.85 -11.15
C TYR A 62 2.33 10.83 -12.12
N GLN A 63 3.50 10.49 -12.64
CA GLN A 63 4.20 11.32 -13.63
C GLN A 63 3.39 11.40 -14.93
N GLU A 64 2.92 10.26 -15.43
CA GLU A 64 2.06 10.22 -16.63
C GLU A 64 0.68 10.83 -16.39
N SER A 65 0.24 10.92 -15.14
CA SER A 65 -1.04 11.56 -14.78
C SER A 65 -0.92 13.07 -14.56
N GLY A 66 0.26 13.66 -14.72
CA GLY A 66 0.47 15.10 -14.57
C GLY A 66 0.99 15.53 -13.20
N TYR A 67 1.38 14.60 -12.35
CA TYR A 67 1.91 14.85 -10.99
C TYR A 67 3.33 14.27 -10.87
N PRO A 68 4.34 14.92 -11.48
CA PRO A 68 5.69 14.36 -11.57
C PRO A 68 6.46 14.33 -10.25
N LEU A 69 6.03 15.08 -9.25
CA LEU A 69 6.70 15.11 -7.96
C LEU A 69 6.09 14.08 -7.02
N ARG A 70 6.89 13.12 -6.61
CA ARG A 70 6.58 12.16 -5.56
C ARG A 70 7.61 12.31 -4.46
N MET A 71 7.20 12.84 -3.33
CA MET A 71 8.07 13.19 -2.23
C MET A 71 7.86 12.24 -1.05
N LEU A 72 8.95 11.75 -0.49
CA LEU A 72 8.98 11.02 0.77
C LEU A 72 9.33 11.99 1.89
N LEU A 73 8.46 12.09 2.88
CA LEU A 73 8.66 12.94 4.06
C LEU A 73 8.88 12.04 5.28
N PHE A 74 10.10 12.03 5.77
CA PHE A 74 10.46 11.26 6.96
C PHE A 74 10.16 12.08 8.21
N CYS A 75 9.23 11.60 9.01
CA CYS A 75 8.68 12.36 10.12
C CYS A 75 8.85 11.65 11.45
N THR A 76 8.90 12.43 12.52
CA THR A 76 8.78 11.95 13.88
C THR A 76 7.50 12.51 14.49
N ALA A 77 6.65 11.60 14.96
CA ALA A 77 5.38 11.93 15.60
C ALA A 77 5.39 11.52 17.08
N PRO A 78 4.65 12.26 17.95
CA PRO A 78 4.45 11.82 19.34
C PRO A 78 3.78 10.45 19.41
N ILE A 79 4.29 9.59 20.28
CA ILE A 79 3.89 8.17 20.37
C ILE A 79 2.42 7.92 20.76
N PRO A 80 1.78 8.69 21.68
CA PRO A 80 0.46 8.29 22.22
C PRO A 80 -0.73 8.38 21.26
N GLU A 81 -0.62 9.08 20.15
CA GLU A 81 -1.76 9.45 19.29
C GLU A 81 -1.56 9.07 17.82
N ARG A 82 -0.68 8.10 17.54
CA ARG A 82 -0.29 7.79 16.15
C ARG A 82 -1.45 7.35 15.24
N GLY A 83 -2.41 6.57 15.76
CA GLY A 83 -3.52 6.08 14.95
C GLY A 83 -4.41 7.22 14.42
N GLU A 84 -4.86 8.10 15.32
CA GLU A 84 -5.66 9.26 14.93
C GLU A 84 -4.87 10.23 14.04
N LEU A 85 -3.57 10.33 14.31
CA LEU A 85 -2.68 11.18 13.53
C LEU A 85 -2.51 10.67 12.10
N ILE A 86 -2.39 9.36 11.90
CA ILE A 86 -2.30 8.76 10.57
C ILE A 86 -3.56 9.06 9.75
N ASP A 87 -4.74 8.89 10.34
CA ASP A 87 -6.00 9.20 9.67
C ASP A 87 -6.06 10.68 9.27
N ALA A 88 -5.64 11.57 10.14
CA ALA A 88 -5.59 13.01 9.86
C ALA A 88 -4.59 13.35 8.74
N ILE A 89 -3.42 12.70 8.72
CA ILE A 89 -2.42 12.90 7.68
C ILE A 89 -2.95 12.43 6.31
N LEU A 90 -3.69 11.33 6.27
CA LEU A 90 -4.30 10.82 5.03
C LEU A 90 -5.36 11.75 4.45
N GLU A 91 -5.92 12.67 5.24
CA GLU A 91 -6.85 13.69 4.78
C GLU A 91 -6.16 14.92 4.15
N ILE A 92 -4.84 15.06 4.29
CA ILE A 92 -4.10 16.17 3.70
C ILE A 92 -4.07 16.03 2.18
N PRO A 93 -4.53 17.04 1.42
CA PRO A 93 -4.49 16.99 -0.05
C PRO A 93 -3.07 16.75 -0.56
N GLY A 94 -2.91 15.80 -1.45
CA GLY A 94 -1.61 15.41 -2.01
C GLY A 94 -0.96 14.24 -1.31
N VAL A 95 -1.36 13.89 -0.10
CA VAL A 95 -0.86 12.70 0.60
C VAL A 95 -1.51 11.45 -0.02
N VAL A 96 -0.69 10.47 -0.39
CA VAL A 96 -1.14 9.22 -1.01
C VAL A 96 -0.88 7.99 -0.14
N SER A 97 0.04 8.07 0.80
CA SER A 97 0.29 6.97 1.75
C SER A 97 1.00 7.44 3.01
N VAL A 98 0.81 6.68 4.08
CA VAL A 98 1.53 6.83 5.34
C VAL A 98 1.98 5.44 5.78
N GLN A 99 3.23 5.32 6.16
CA GLN A 99 3.80 4.09 6.73
C GLN A 99 4.30 4.36 8.14
N GLU A 100 3.96 3.50 9.09
CA GLU A 100 4.60 3.51 10.40
C GLU A 100 5.93 2.77 10.33
N LEU A 101 6.96 3.39 10.92
CA LEU A 101 8.29 2.83 11.02
C LEU A 101 8.54 2.40 12.48
N VAL A 102 9.05 1.19 12.66
CA VAL A 102 9.21 0.61 13.99
C VAL A 102 10.57 0.90 14.59
N THR A 103 11.56 1.09 13.74
CA THR A 103 12.96 1.32 14.16
C THR A 103 13.47 2.64 13.60
N GLY A 104 14.34 3.30 14.34
CA GLY A 104 14.89 4.60 13.97
C GLY A 104 14.28 5.75 14.78
N GLU A 105 14.78 6.95 14.56
CA GLU A 105 14.24 8.16 15.17
C GLU A 105 12.95 8.60 14.49
N GLU A 106 12.91 8.50 13.16
CA GLU A 106 11.71 8.74 12.37
C GLU A 106 10.76 7.55 12.53
N ASN A 107 9.51 7.84 12.80
CA ASN A 107 8.50 6.81 13.04
C ASN A 107 7.31 6.85 12.07
N LEU A 108 7.29 7.83 11.17
CA LEU A 108 6.32 7.90 10.08
C LEU A 108 7.01 8.27 8.76
N LEU A 109 6.59 7.60 7.69
CA LEU A 109 6.95 7.96 6.33
C LEU A 109 5.70 8.36 5.58
N VAL A 110 5.62 9.63 5.20
CA VAL A 110 4.50 10.18 4.44
C VAL A 110 4.93 10.32 2.97
N THR A 111 4.10 9.83 2.07
CA THR A 111 4.31 10.03 0.63
C THR A 111 3.29 11.03 0.13
N ALA A 112 3.77 12.10 -0.50
CA ALA A 112 2.96 13.12 -1.13
C ALA A 112 3.27 13.23 -2.62
N VAL A 113 2.27 13.57 -3.42
CA VAL A 113 2.43 13.82 -4.86
C VAL A 113 1.95 15.22 -5.20
N GLY A 114 2.57 15.82 -6.20
CA GLY A 114 2.22 17.16 -6.65
C GLY A 114 2.69 17.43 -8.06
N GLU A 115 2.14 18.48 -8.67
CA GLU A 115 2.58 18.99 -9.97
C GLU A 115 3.85 19.83 -9.81
N THR A 116 3.89 20.64 -8.76
CA THR A 116 5.00 21.57 -8.46
C THR A 116 5.36 21.54 -6.97
N ASP A 117 6.45 22.18 -6.62
CA ASP A 117 6.86 22.37 -5.22
C ASP A 117 5.79 23.10 -4.39
N ASP A 118 5.00 23.96 -5.02
CA ASP A 118 3.90 24.67 -4.34
C ASP A 118 2.80 23.72 -3.85
N ASP A 119 2.70 22.51 -4.43
CA ASP A 119 1.76 21.48 -3.95
C ASP A 119 2.32 20.73 -2.75
N ILE A 120 3.62 20.57 -2.66
CA ILE A 120 4.29 19.79 -1.59
C ILE A 120 4.49 20.63 -0.33
N THR A 121 4.84 21.92 -0.48
CA THR A 121 5.07 22.81 0.64
C THR A 121 3.90 22.86 1.65
N PRO A 122 2.63 22.95 1.22
CA PRO A 122 1.50 22.91 2.16
C PRO A 122 1.39 21.59 2.93
N VAL A 123 1.76 20.47 2.32
CA VAL A 123 1.76 19.17 3.01
C VAL A 123 2.74 19.19 4.18
N ALA A 124 3.97 19.63 3.92
CA ALA A 124 4.99 19.75 4.98
C ALA A 124 4.52 20.68 6.09
N GLN A 125 3.91 21.81 5.74
CA GLN A 125 3.39 22.77 6.71
C GLN A 125 2.28 22.18 7.58
N GLU A 126 1.35 21.44 6.99
CA GLU A 126 0.29 20.79 7.75
C GLU A 126 0.84 19.71 8.70
N LEU A 127 1.85 18.97 8.28
CA LEU A 127 2.52 17.99 9.15
C LEU A 127 3.15 18.68 10.36
N LEU A 128 3.82 19.82 10.15
CA LEU A 128 4.39 20.63 11.24
C LEU A 128 3.29 21.16 12.17
N ASP A 129 2.19 21.63 11.62
CA ASP A 129 1.05 22.15 12.40
C ASP A 129 0.39 21.06 13.25
N MET A 130 0.46 19.80 12.81
CA MET A 130 0.01 18.64 13.58
C MET A 130 0.98 18.22 14.69
N GLY A 131 2.12 18.88 14.79
CA GLY A 131 3.14 18.59 15.82
C GLY A 131 4.19 17.57 15.41
N LEU A 132 4.24 17.17 14.12
CA LEU A 132 5.30 16.32 13.63
C LEU A 132 6.58 17.13 13.39
N THR A 133 7.71 16.45 13.50
CA THR A 133 8.97 16.95 12.98
C THR A 133 9.25 16.29 11.64
N VAL A 134 9.48 17.08 10.60
CA VAL A 134 9.92 16.58 9.29
C VAL A 134 11.45 16.55 9.30
N ALA A 135 12.01 15.35 9.40
CA ALA A 135 13.46 15.18 9.53
C ALA A 135 14.18 15.23 8.17
N ASP A 136 13.55 14.68 7.14
CA ASP A 136 14.14 14.62 5.80
C ASP A 136 13.06 14.58 4.73
N GLU A 137 13.40 15.06 3.54
CA GLU A 137 12.54 15.04 2.36
C GLU A 137 13.32 14.47 1.18
N MET A 138 12.79 13.45 0.53
CA MET A 138 13.43 12.80 -0.60
C MET A 138 12.52 12.74 -1.80
N LEU A 139 12.99 13.23 -2.95
CA LEU A 139 12.26 13.13 -4.21
C LEU A 139 12.45 11.72 -4.80
N VAL A 140 11.36 11.04 -5.07
CA VAL A 140 11.37 9.71 -5.71
C VAL A 140 11.52 9.89 -7.22
N ARG A 141 12.52 9.23 -7.79
CA ARG A 141 12.72 9.22 -9.24
C ARG A 141 11.89 8.14 -9.93
N SER A 142 11.83 6.96 -9.34
CA SER A 142 11.05 5.84 -9.87
C SER A 142 10.56 4.97 -8.73
N HIS A 143 9.43 4.29 -8.94
CA HIS A 143 8.85 3.37 -7.99
C HIS A 143 8.37 2.15 -8.75
N GLU A 144 9.05 1.04 -8.54
CA GLU A 144 8.77 -0.22 -9.22
C GLU A 144 8.31 -1.24 -8.18
N THR A 145 7.33 -2.04 -8.55
CA THR A 145 6.80 -3.11 -7.70
C THR A 145 6.73 -4.42 -8.48
N THR A 146 6.77 -5.52 -7.77
CA THR A 146 6.57 -6.85 -8.32
C THR A 146 5.75 -7.69 -7.35
N PRO A 147 4.96 -8.66 -7.83
CA PRO A 147 4.29 -9.62 -6.96
C PRO A 147 5.29 -10.36 -6.07
N PHE A 148 4.85 -10.71 -4.86
CA PHE A 148 5.68 -11.47 -3.94
C PHE A 148 5.89 -12.90 -4.44
N GLY A 149 7.10 -13.21 -4.90
CA GLY A 149 7.42 -14.45 -5.60
C GLY A 149 7.25 -15.73 -4.77
N GLU A 150 7.45 -15.67 -3.46
CA GLU A 150 7.24 -16.82 -2.56
C GLU A 150 5.81 -17.36 -2.60
N PHE A 151 4.84 -16.54 -3.01
CA PHE A 151 3.47 -16.98 -3.18
C PHE A 151 3.27 -17.89 -4.40
N ASN A 152 4.18 -17.88 -5.36
CA ASN A 152 4.02 -18.66 -6.59
C ASN A 152 4.39 -20.15 -6.44
N GLY A 153 4.85 -20.60 -5.29
CA GLY A 153 5.10 -22.01 -5.02
C GLY A 153 6.11 -22.72 -5.92
N SER A 154 6.72 -21.98 -6.83
CA SER A 154 7.58 -22.54 -7.84
C SER A 154 9.03 -22.23 -7.58
N GLN A 155 9.63 -23.06 -6.80
CA GLN A 155 11.09 -23.17 -6.88
C GLN A 155 11.49 -24.60 -6.68
#